data_0e6108b7cd7b870eb0a61d78b01497de
#
_entry.id   0e6108b7cd7b870eb0a61d78b01497de
#
_cell.length_a   1.000
_cell.length_b   1.000
_cell.length_c   1.000
_cell.angle_alpha   90.00
_cell.angle_beta   90.00
_cell.angle_gamma   90.00
#
_symmetry.space_group_name_H-M   'P 1'
#
loop_
_entity.id
_entity.type
_entity.pdbx_description
1 polymer ?
#
loop_
_entity_poly.entity_id
_entity_poly.type
_entity_poly.pdbx_seq_one_letter_code
_entity_poly.pdbx_strand_id
1 'polypeptide(L)'
;MGTDQIISELTREIEFLLNRQVQMEQKSRELTLRVQRLESYEEDNINLRQENNALKERIAELESRLNSNSNNSSKPPSSDGYRKKPALPKLKKGKQGVQKGHKGRTLQQVENPDETIYCDPDYCDCGHTFSEDELVFSEARQVFDIPKPKLEITEYQIYKAKCPECGIVHKGVAPKGVNAPAQYGHGVKAYAVLLNVHFKLPFKKIQLLFGDLFGYSINESTVYSATERCYQALEESEEQIKTKVVESQVAHADETGLRVAGKLHWLHTATSSLYTYLFVHEKRGGVALTSDKSILNRLTGWLVHDCWSSYFGFDKIKHAICGAHIIRELEWQIENDKREWAKYVQGFLLNLHYKSHQELAKRQREVLMK
;
A
#
# COMPACT_ATOMS: atom_id res chain seq x y z
N MET A 1 52.64 72.21 -72.70
CA MET A 1 52.89 70.85 -72.17
C MET A 1 53.03 69.93 -73.35
N GLY A 2 54.20 69.28 -73.49
CA GLY A 2 54.43 68.40 -74.61
C GLY A 2 53.63 67.04 -74.45
N THR A 3 53.24 66.43 -75.57
CA THR A 3 52.50 65.19 -75.63
C THR A 3 53.14 64.08 -74.81
N ASP A 4 54.45 64.00 -74.66
CA ASP A 4 55.19 62.99 -73.88
C ASP A 4 54.98 63.11 -72.39
N GLN A 5 54.77 64.36 -71.89
CA GLN A 5 54.52 64.61 -70.49
C GLN A 5 53.10 64.13 -70.05
N ILE A 6 52.12 64.32 -70.91
CA ILE A 6 50.74 63.84 -70.70
C ILE A 6 50.69 62.32 -70.76
N ILE A 7 51.41 61.65 -71.66
CA ILE A 7 51.50 60.19 -71.76
C ILE A 7 52.15 59.62 -70.49
N SER A 8 53.22 60.21 -69.96
CA SER A 8 53.87 59.76 -68.75
C SER A 8 52.95 59.84 -67.49
N GLU A 9 52.17 60.89 -67.42
CA GLU A 9 51.23 61.14 -66.30
C GLU A 9 50.04 60.16 -66.36
N LEU A 10 49.49 59.96 -67.51
CA LEU A 10 48.43 58.94 -67.75
C LEU A 10 48.91 57.50 -67.47
N THR A 11 50.17 57.22 -67.87
CA THR A 11 50.73 55.88 -67.59
C THR A 11 50.88 55.64 -66.09
N ARG A 12 51.32 56.62 -65.31
CA ARG A 12 51.38 56.49 -63.82
C ARG A 12 49.99 56.33 -63.19
N GLU A 13 49.02 57.09 -63.71
CA GLU A 13 47.65 56.95 -63.19
C GLU A 13 47.02 55.60 -63.52
N ILE A 14 47.26 55.07 -64.69
CA ILE A 14 46.85 53.69 -65.05
C ILE A 14 47.51 52.65 -64.18
N GLU A 15 48.84 52.72 -63.93
CA GLU A 15 49.54 51.83 -63.00
C GLU A 15 48.99 51.94 -61.56
N PHE A 16 48.72 53.15 -61.10
CA PHE A 16 48.10 53.33 -59.76
C PHE A 16 46.72 52.73 -59.70
N LEU A 17 45.87 52.90 -60.69
CA LEU A 17 44.51 52.28 -60.73
C LEU A 17 44.56 50.77 -60.83
N LEU A 18 45.46 50.20 -61.63
CA LEU A 18 45.69 48.76 -61.70
C LEU A 18 46.15 48.21 -60.39
N ASN A 19 47.09 48.83 -59.71
CA ASN A 19 47.52 48.36 -58.37
C ASN A 19 46.35 48.42 -57.33
N ARG A 20 45.57 49.50 -57.39
CA ARG A 20 44.38 49.65 -56.53
C ARG A 20 43.31 48.56 -56.84
N GLN A 21 43.12 48.24 -58.10
CA GLN A 21 42.22 47.19 -58.50
C GLN A 21 42.68 45.82 -57.96
N VAL A 22 43.96 45.46 -58.08
CA VAL A 22 44.55 44.24 -57.54
C VAL A 22 44.33 44.10 -56.01
N GLN A 23 44.58 45.22 -55.30
CA GLN A 23 44.35 45.26 -53.85
C GLN A 23 42.87 45.07 -53.47
N MET A 24 41.96 45.68 -54.22
CA MET A 24 40.51 45.50 -54.03
C MET A 24 40.08 44.07 -54.30
N GLU A 25 40.60 43.46 -55.36
CA GLU A 25 40.30 42.04 -55.65
C GLU A 25 40.83 41.13 -54.56
N GLN A 26 42.03 41.32 -54.03
CA GLN A 26 42.59 40.60 -52.92
C GLN A 26 41.70 40.74 -51.66
N LYS A 27 41.29 41.97 -51.32
CA LYS A 27 40.42 42.20 -50.17
C LYS A 27 39.02 41.63 -50.37
N SER A 28 38.50 41.67 -51.59
CA SER A 28 37.24 41.01 -51.91
C SER A 28 37.30 39.49 -51.73
N ARG A 29 38.38 38.83 -52.14
CA ARG A 29 38.60 37.38 -51.90
C ARG A 29 38.69 37.05 -50.44
N GLU A 30 39.42 37.86 -49.63
CA GLU A 30 39.53 37.70 -48.18
C GLU A 30 38.15 37.79 -47.47
N LEU A 31 37.36 38.78 -47.87
CA LEU A 31 36.00 39.00 -47.35
C LEU A 31 35.09 37.82 -47.69
N THR A 32 35.18 37.33 -48.94
CA THR A 32 34.40 36.15 -49.40
C THR A 32 34.71 34.92 -48.53
N LEU A 33 35.99 34.63 -48.27
CA LEU A 33 36.41 33.51 -47.42
C LEU A 33 35.93 33.71 -45.96
N ARG A 34 35.91 34.96 -45.46
CA ARG A 34 35.41 35.29 -44.13
C ARG A 34 33.89 35.08 -44.03
N VAL A 35 33.15 35.48 -45.06
CA VAL A 35 31.69 35.24 -45.11
C VAL A 35 31.41 33.72 -45.11
N GLN A 36 32.08 32.95 -45.96
CA GLN A 36 31.90 31.49 -45.97
C GLN A 36 32.19 30.82 -44.59
N ARG A 37 33.20 31.30 -43.88
CA ARG A 37 33.44 30.80 -42.48
C ARG A 37 32.31 31.20 -41.54
N LEU A 38 31.79 32.43 -41.64
CA LEU A 38 30.70 32.89 -40.79
C LEU A 38 29.41 32.07 -41.05
N GLU A 39 29.13 31.80 -42.32
CA GLU A 39 27.98 30.96 -42.71
C GLU A 39 28.12 29.53 -42.11
N SER A 40 29.32 28.94 -42.20
CA SER A 40 29.59 27.63 -41.56
C SER A 40 29.40 27.67 -40.04
N TYR A 41 29.87 28.73 -39.36
CA TYR A 41 29.65 28.88 -37.91
C TYR A 41 28.16 29.10 -37.56
N GLU A 42 27.40 29.75 -38.42
CA GLU A 42 25.96 29.93 -38.20
C GLU A 42 25.23 28.60 -38.32
N GLU A 43 25.56 27.76 -39.29
CA GLU A 43 25.04 26.41 -39.47
C GLU A 43 25.39 25.52 -38.27
N ASP A 44 26.65 25.52 -37.82
CA ASP A 44 27.09 24.81 -36.61
C ASP A 44 26.34 25.28 -35.36
N ASN A 45 26.10 26.59 -35.20
CA ASN A 45 25.33 27.13 -34.10
C ASN A 45 23.87 26.69 -34.12
N ILE A 46 23.26 26.61 -35.28
CA ILE A 46 21.89 26.10 -35.43
C ILE A 46 21.84 24.63 -34.99
N ASN A 47 22.75 23.78 -35.46
CA ASN A 47 22.84 22.38 -35.11
C ASN A 47 23.07 22.17 -33.61
N LEU A 48 24.01 22.92 -33.01
CA LEU A 48 24.27 22.87 -31.56
C LEU A 48 23.07 23.29 -30.72
N ARG A 49 22.29 24.30 -31.19
CA ARG A 49 21.06 24.71 -30.51
C ARG A 49 20.00 23.61 -30.55
N GLN A 50 19.83 22.91 -31.68
CA GLN A 50 18.91 21.80 -31.81
C GLN A 50 19.32 20.64 -30.90
N GLU A 51 20.61 20.28 -30.86
CA GLU A 51 21.11 19.22 -29.98
C GLU A 51 20.95 19.60 -28.51
N ASN A 52 21.24 20.82 -28.11
CA ASN A 52 21.03 21.33 -26.75
C ASN A 52 19.55 21.23 -26.31
N ASN A 53 18.63 21.55 -27.21
CA ASN A 53 17.20 21.43 -26.93
C ASN A 53 16.80 19.97 -26.75
N ALA A 54 17.24 19.07 -27.63
CA ALA A 54 16.99 17.63 -27.51
C ALA A 54 17.57 17.06 -26.19
N LEU A 55 18.79 17.47 -25.81
CA LEU A 55 19.39 17.06 -24.54
C LEU A 55 18.62 17.59 -23.32
N LYS A 56 18.13 18.84 -23.35
CA LYS A 56 17.29 19.40 -22.29
C LYS A 56 15.99 18.64 -22.13
N GLU A 57 15.32 18.30 -23.23
CA GLU A 57 14.10 17.48 -23.22
C GLU A 57 14.40 16.09 -22.61
N ARG A 58 15.52 15.48 -22.97
CA ARG A 58 15.94 14.19 -22.44
C ARG A 58 16.27 14.24 -20.94
N ILE A 59 16.94 15.29 -20.49
CA ILE A 59 17.19 15.53 -19.07
C ILE A 59 15.88 15.66 -18.31
N ALA A 60 14.94 16.48 -18.79
CA ALA A 60 13.64 16.67 -18.17
C ALA A 60 12.85 15.36 -18.07
N GLU A 61 12.90 14.52 -19.13
CA GLU A 61 12.27 13.18 -19.10
C GLU A 61 12.92 12.29 -18.03
N LEU A 62 14.25 12.25 -17.97
CA LEU A 62 14.98 11.42 -17.00
C LEU A 62 14.75 11.88 -15.55
N GLU A 63 14.76 13.17 -15.30
CA GLU A 63 14.44 13.76 -13.99
C GLU A 63 13.01 13.44 -13.57
N SER A 64 12.04 13.55 -14.48
CA SER A 64 10.65 13.14 -14.26
C SER A 64 10.55 11.68 -13.85
N ARG A 65 11.27 10.79 -14.54
CA ARG A 65 11.29 9.34 -14.19
C ARG A 65 11.94 9.06 -12.85
N LEU A 66 13.01 9.79 -12.49
CA LEU A 66 13.70 9.65 -11.20
C LEU A 66 12.85 10.17 -10.03
N ASN A 67 12.12 11.26 -10.23
CA ASN A 67 11.28 11.88 -9.20
C ASN A 67 9.94 11.18 -9.01
N SER A 68 9.54 10.27 -9.90
CA SER A 68 8.29 9.51 -9.77
C SER A 68 8.38 8.47 -8.67
N ASN A 69 7.47 8.53 -7.70
CA ASN A 69 7.32 7.58 -6.58
C ASN A 69 5.84 7.28 -6.32
N SER A 70 5.55 6.41 -5.36
CA SER A 70 4.16 5.98 -5.06
C SER A 70 3.27 7.09 -4.48
N ASN A 71 3.82 8.25 -4.10
CA ASN A 71 3.03 9.38 -3.58
C ASN A 71 2.62 10.36 -4.67
N ASN A 72 3.41 10.46 -5.75
CA ASN A 72 3.20 11.41 -6.83
C ASN A 72 2.94 10.75 -8.20
N SER A 73 2.75 9.44 -8.25
CA SER A 73 2.45 8.71 -9.48
C SER A 73 1.63 7.45 -9.19
N SER A 74 1.15 6.78 -10.23
CA SER A 74 0.47 5.48 -10.14
C SER A 74 1.42 4.30 -9.86
N LYS A 75 2.69 4.54 -9.54
CA LYS A 75 3.62 3.48 -9.15
C LYS A 75 3.17 2.81 -7.85
N PRO A 76 3.17 1.46 -7.77
CA PRO A 76 2.81 0.79 -6.54
C PRO A 76 3.84 1.07 -5.43
N PRO A 77 3.43 1.13 -4.15
CA PRO A 77 4.33 1.36 -3.01
C PRO A 77 5.53 0.42 -2.93
N SER A 78 5.42 -0.79 -3.47
CA SER A 78 6.50 -1.77 -3.55
C SER A 78 7.67 -1.34 -4.45
N SER A 79 7.45 -0.38 -5.37
CA SER A 79 8.50 0.14 -6.26
C SER A 79 9.42 1.18 -5.61
N ASP A 80 9.04 1.77 -4.46
CA ASP A 80 9.84 2.81 -3.79
C ASP A 80 11.01 2.27 -2.96
N GLY A 81 11.09 0.94 -2.77
CA GLY A 81 12.11 0.31 -1.93
C GLY A 81 12.00 0.72 -0.45
N TYR A 82 13.14 0.91 0.22
CA TYR A 82 13.21 1.27 1.65
C TYR A 82 13.22 2.79 1.91
N ARG A 83 12.94 3.63 0.93
CA ARG A 83 12.90 5.09 1.12
C ARG A 83 11.74 5.48 2.03
N LYS A 84 12.00 6.39 2.97
CA LYS A 84 10.95 6.96 3.83
C LYS A 84 10.00 7.79 2.96
N LYS A 85 8.74 7.38 2.91
CA LYS A 85 7.73 8.04 2.08
C LYS A 85 7.33 9.37 2.70
N PRO A 86 7.33 10.48 1.95
CA PRO A 86 6.65 11.68 2.38
C PRO A 86 5.15 11.37 2.56
N ALA A 87 4.53 12.00 3.54
CA ALA A 87 3.09 11.85 3.73
C ALA A 87 2.34 12.53 2.59
N LEU A 88 1.28 11.88 2.07
CA LEU A 88 0.38 12.51 1.11
C LEU A 88 -0.16 13.84 1.66
N PRO A 89 -0.35 14.86 0.81
CA PRO A 89 -0.96 16.12 1.21
C PRO A 89 -2.29 15.85 1.91
N LYS A 90 -2.45 16.46 3.07
CA LYS A 90 -3.71 16.42 3.82
C LYS A 90 -4.17 17.84 4.02
N LEU A 91 -5.47 18.08 3.93
CA LEU A 91 -6.03 19.32 4.45
C LEU A 91 -5.48 19.54 5.87
N LYS A 92 -4.91 20.73 6.12
CA LYS A 92 -4.44 21.10 7.46
C LYS A 92 -5.63 20.99 8.40
N LYS A 93 -5.76 19.84 9.06
CA LYS A 93 -6.62 19.72 10.23
C LYS A 93 -6.03 20.62 11.30
N GLY A 94 -6.90 21.32 12.07
CA GLY A 94 -6.50 22.25 13.12
C GLY A 94 -5.44 21.70 14.07
N LYS A 95 -5.05 22.44 15.08
CA LYS A 95 -3.93 22.14 15.99
C LYS A 95 -3.79 20.67 16.33
N GLN A 96 -2.59 20.11 16.09
CA GLN A 96 -2.25 18.76 16.53
C GLN A 96 -2.36 18.69 18.07
N GLY A 97 -3.13 17.73 18.56
CA GLY A 97 -3.34 17.47 19.98
C GLY A 97 -4.77 17.00 20.25
N VAL A 98 -5.01 16.53 21.47
CA VAL A 98 -6.33 16.13 21.93
C VAL A 98 -7.23 17.37 21.95
N GLN A 99 -8.28 17.39 21.15
CA GLN A 99 -9.23 18.51 21.11
C GLN A 99 -10.09 18.52 22.38
N LYS A 100 -10.48 19.73 22.84
CA LYS A 100 -11.44 19.88 23.95
C LYS A 100 -12.71 19.05 23.67
N GLY A 101 -13.06 18.17 24.63
CA GLY A 101 -14.22 17.28 24.49
C GLY A 101 -13.92 15.87 23.94
N HIS A 102 -12.64 15.53 23.68
CA HIS A 102 -12.27 14.16 23.38
C HIS A 102 -12.48 13.29 24.62
N LYS A 103 -13.41 12.33 24.55
CA LYS A 103 -13.56 11.30 25.58
C LYS A 103 -12.32 10.42 25.59
N GLY A 104 -11.50 10.52 26.65
CA GLY A 104 -10.39 9.61 26.85
C GLY A 104 -10.88 8.15 26.85
N ARG A 105 -10.11 7.25 26.27
CA ARG A 105 -10.34 5.79 26.41
C ARG A 105 -9.54 5.32 27.61
N THR A 106 -10.13 5.46 28.79
CA THR A 106 -9.59 4.86 30.02
C THR A 106 -10.19 3.48 30.19
N LEU A 107 -9.46 2.58 30.84
CA LEU A 107 -9.96 1.26 31.23
C LEU A 107 -11.19 1.48 32.12
N GLN A 108 -12.30 0.82 31.78
CA GLN A 108 -13.54 0.89 32.54
C GLN A 108 -13.63 -0.33 33.45
N GLN A 109 -14.24 -0.16 34.63
CA GLN A 109 -14.59 -1.28 35.49
C GLN A 109 -15.64 -2.15 34.84
N VAL A 110 -15.58 -3.47 35.06
CA VAL A 110 -16.60 -4.43 34.65
C VAL A 110 -17.61 -4.63 35.79
N GLU A 111 -18.87 -4.91 35.41
CA GLU A 111 -19.94 -5.14 36.41
C GLU A 111 -19.76 -6.46 37.15
N ASN A 112 -19.26 -7.49 36.47
CA ASN A 112 -19.06 -8.82 37.02
C ASN A 112 -17.57 -9.18 36.93
N PRO A 113 -16.76 -8.92 37.97
CA PRO A 113 -15.39 -9.40 38.04
C PRO A 113 -15.33 -10.91 38.26
N ASP A 114 -14.24 -11.56 37.80
CA ASP A 114 -14.05 -13.01 37.99
C ASP A 114 -13.87 -13.40 39.46
N GLU A 115 -13.28 -12.51 40.26
CA GLU A 115 -13.03 -12.69 41.70
C GLU A 115 -13.27 -11.38 42.45
N THR A 116 -13.83 -11.47 43.64
CA THR A 116 -13.99 -10.31 44.54
C THR A 116 -13.28 -10.61 45.84
N ILE A 117 -12.31 -9.75 46.21
CA ILE A 117 -11.60 -9.82 47.47
C ILE A 117 -12.07 -8.67 48.35
N TYR A 118 -12.52 -9.00 49.57
CA TYR A 118 -12.93 -8.02 50.56
C TYR A 118 -11.71 -7.56 51.32
N CYS A 119 -11.56 -6.25 51.47
CA CYS A 119 -10.45 -5.59 52.17
C CYS A 119 -11.03 -4.79 53.33
N ASP A 120 -11.23 -5.45 54.42
CA ASP A 120 -11.81 -4.88 55.62
C ASP A 120 -10.72 -4.24 56.53
N PRO A 121 -11.02 -3.20 57.27
CA PRO A 121 -10.09 -2.67 58.25
C PRO A 121 -9.94 -3.67 59.42
N ASP A 122 -8.69 -4.02 59.78
CA ASP A 122 -8.41 -5.04 60.80
C ASP A 122 -8.85 -4.59 62.20
N TYR A 123 -8.51 -3.36 62.58
CA TYR A 123 -8.83 -2.79 63.91
C TYR A 123 -8.73 -1.26 63.92
N CYS A 124 -9.37 -0.64 64.92
CA CYS A 124 -9.24 0.77 65.21
C CYS A 124 -8.01 1.03 66.10
N ASP A 125 -7.38 2.17 65.98
CA ASP A 125 -6.27 2.61 66.85
C ASP A 125 -6.61 2.60 68.39
N CYS A 126 -7.91 2.62 68.71
CA CYS A 126 -8.38 2.48 70.09
C CYS A 126 -8.46 1.01 70.57
N GLY A 127 -8.14 0.04 69.76
CA GLY A 127 -8.18 -1.39 70.04
C GLY A 127 -9.52 -2.10 69.73
N HIS A 128 -10.52 -1.39 69.16
CA HIS A 128 -11.79 -2.01 68.76
C HIS A 128 -11.60 -2.84 67.48
N THR A 129 -12.14 -4.05 67.47
CA THR A 129 -12.20 -4.92 66.26
C THR A 129 -13.58 -4.77 65.64
N PHE A 130 -13.62 -4.46 64.36
CA PHE A 130 -14.86 -4.21 63.63
C PHE A 130 -15.63 -5.51 63.39
N SER A 131 -16.94 -5.47 63.61
CA SER A 131 -17.86 -6.53 63.18
C SER A 131 -18.35 -6.30 61.72
N GLU A 132 -18.87 -7.35 61.07
CA GLU A 132 -19.39 -7.25 59.72
C GLU A 132 -20.49 -6.17 59.54
N ASP A 133 -21.31 -5.99 60.59
CA ASP A 133 -22.41 -5.00 60.60
C ASP A 133 -21.91 -3.54 60.66
N GLU A 134 -20.65 -3.33 61.07
CA GLU A 134 -20.04 -2.01 61.15
C GLU A 134 -19.32 -1.60 59.87
N LEU A 135 -19.16 -2.55 58.93
CA LEU A 135 -18.49 -2.32 57.66
C LEU A 135 -19.43 -1.67 56.65
N VAL A 136 -18.96 -0.59 56.05
CA VAL A 136 -19.70 0.14 54.99
C VAL A 136 -18.85 0.18 53.73
N PHE A 137 -19.45 -0.27 52.62
CA PHE A 137 -18.79 -0.22 51.32
C PHE A 137 -18.36 1.22 50.98
N SER A 138 -17.09 1.41 50.62
CA SER A 138 -16.52 2.71 50.26
C SER A 138 -16.25 2.81 48.75
N GLU A 139 -15.41 1.96 48.21
CA GLU A 139 -15.03 1.99 46.80
C GLU A 139 -14.58 0.60 46.32
N ALA A 140 -14.69 0.35 45.00
CA ALA A 140 -14.12 -0.83 44.37
C ALA A 140 -12.95 -0.42 43.44
N ARG A 141 -11.88 -1.21 43.48
CA ARG A 141 -10.73 -1.08 42.57
C ARG A 141 -10.53 -2.41 41.89
N GLN A 142 -10.46 -2.39 40.53
CA GLN A 142 -10.31 -3.60 39.74
C GLN A 142 -8.94 -3.64 39.06
N VAL A 143 -8.26 -4.77 39.14
CA VAL A 143 -6.99 -5.07 38.50
C VAL A 143 -7.26 -6.08 37.38
N PHE A 144 -6.90 -5.75 36.18
CA PHE A 144 -7.00 -6.65 35.01
C PHE A 144 -5.63 -7.29 34.80
N ASP A 145 -5.55 -8.60 34.98
CA ASP A 145 -4.33 -9.36 34.81
C ASP A 145 -4.54 -10.54 33.84
N ILE A 146 -3.46 -11.12 33.36
CA ILE A 146 -3.49 -12.29 32.48
C ILE A 146 -3.18 -13.52 33.32
N PRO A 147 -4.11 -14.51 33.37
CA PRO A 147 -3.83 -15.76 34.04
C PRO A 147 -2.69 -16.51 33.34
N LYS A 148 -1.94 -17.32 34.07
CA LYS A 148 -0.85 -18.13 33.50
C LYS A 148 -1.37 -18.98 32.35
N PRO A 149 -0.88 -18.79 31.10
CA PRO A 149 -1.34 -19.55 29.94
C PRO A 149 -1.06 -21.04 30.13
N LYS A 150 -2.04 -21.88 29.79
CA LYS A 150 -1.90 -23.34 29.81
C LYS A 150 -2.66 -23.99 28.66
N LEU A 151 -2.16 -25.14 28.20
CA LEU A 151 -2.94 -26.01 27.31
C LEU A 151 -3.82 -26.93 28.15
N GLU A 152 -5.08 -27.12 27.73
CA GLU A 152 -5.95 -28.16 28.26
C GLU A 152 -5.61 -29.49 27.57
N ILE A 153 -5.32 -30.52 28.37
CA ILE A 153 -4.93 -31.84 27.89
C ILE A 153 -6.02 -32.82 28.28
N THR A 154 -6.67 -33.40 27.26
CA THR A 154 -7.68 -34.42 27.43
C THR A 154 -7.11 -35.80 27.05
N GLU A 155 -7.17 -36.77 27.93
CA GLU A 155 -6.77 -38.15 27.68
C GLU A 155 -8.01 -39.03 27.38
N TYR A 156 -7.97 -39.75 26.28
CA TYR A 156 -8.99 -40.74 25.90
C TYR A 156 -8.43 -42.13 26.13
N GLN A 157 -8.87 -42.79 27.21
CA GLN A 157 -8.47 -44.15 27.54
C GLN A 157 -9.35 -45.16 26.82
N ILE A 158 -8.74 -46.00 25.99
CA ILE A 158 -9.43 -46.97 25.16
C ILE A 158 -9.24 -48.36 25.74
N TYR A 159 -10.32 -48.96 26.22
CA TYR A 159 -10.33 -50.28 26.84
C TYR A 159 -10.73 -51.36 25.85
N LYS A 160 -10.34 -52.62 26.16
CA LYS A 160 -10.79 -53.86 25.50
C LYS A 160 -11.57 -54.71 26.49
N ALA A 161 -12.64 -55.33 26.01
CA ALA A 161 -13.40 -56.31 26.77
C ALA A 161 -13.57 -57.60 25.94
N LYS A 162 -13.38 -58.77 26.57
CA LYS A 162 -13.67 -60.06 25.96
C LYS A 162 -15.07 -60.48 26.39
N CYS A 163 -15.93 -60.78 25.43
CA CYS A 163 -17.29 -61.26 25.73
C CYS A 163 -17.21 -62.63 26.46
N PRO A 164 -17.85 -62.77 27.64
CA PRO A 164 -17.82 -64.05 28.38
C PRO A 164 -18.59 -65.15 27.67
N GLU A 165 -19.57 -64.82 26.85
CA GLU A 165 -20.44 -65.81 26.17
C GLU A 165 -19.84 -66.32 24.86
N CYS A 166 -19.36 -65.42 23.99
CA CYS A 166 -18.88 -65.83 22.66
C CYS A 166 -17.33 -65.67 22.49
N GLY A 167 -16.60 -65.16 23.48
CA GLY A 167 -15.15 -65.02 23.46
C GLY A 167 -14.62 -63.94 22.55
N ILE A 168 -15.45 -63.15 21.82
CA ILE A 168 -15.04 -62.09 20.94
C ILE A 168 -14.50 -60.91 21.76
N VAL A 169 -13.36 -60.33 21.29
CA VAL A 169 -12.77 -59.17 21.91
C VAL A 169 -13.26 -57.88 21.22
N HIS A 170 -13.90 -57.05 21.98
CA HIS A 170 -14.30 -55.70 21.56
C HIS A 170 -13.32 -54.65 22.07
N LYS A 171 -13.02 -53.64 21.24
CA LYS A 171 -12.17 -52.51 21.60
C LYS A 171 -12.98 -51.23 21.47
N GLY A 172 -12.90 -50.35 22.47
CA GLY A 172 -13.47 -49.01 22.42
C GLY A 172 -12.89 -48.20 21.25
N VAL A 173 -13.66 -47.26 20.78
CA VAL A 173 -13.27 -46.38 19.66
C VAL A 173 -13.12 -44.97 20.19
N ALA A 174 -11.98 -44.30 19.84
CA ALA A 174 -11.78 -42.91 20.16
C ALA A 174 -12.74 -42.03 19.35
N PRO A 175 -13.07 -40.83 19.83
CA PRO A 175 -13.85 -39.86 19.07
C PRO A 175 -13.23 -39.53 17.72
N LYS A 176 -14.06 -39.12 16.74
CA LYS A 176 -13.61 -38.71 15.41
C LYS A 176 -12.56 -37.58 15.52
N GLY A 177 -11.43 -37.73 14.87
CA GLY A 177 -10.32 -36.76 14.91
C GLY A 177 -9.26 -37.05 15.96
N VAL A 178 -9.44 -38.06 16.84
CA VAL A 178 -8.41 -38.53 17.77
C VAL A 178 -7.74 -39.76 17.18
N ASN A 179 -6.64 -39.57 16.46
CA ASN A 179 -6.00 -40.60 15.64
C ASN A 179 -4.57 -40.95 16.05
N ALA A 180 -3.95 -40.15 16.93
CA ALA A 180 -2.55 -40.31 17.34
C ALA A 180 -2.44 -40.42 18.88
N PRO A 181 -1.37 -41.04 19.39
CA PRO A 181 -1.12 -41.09 20.83
C PRO A 181 -1.04 -39.74 21.52
N ALA A 182 -0.53 -38.74 20.81
CA ALA A 182 -0.54 -37.35 21.21
C ALA A 182 -0.72 -36.44 19.96
N GLN A 183 -1.59 -35.47 20.05
CA GLN A 183 -1.88 -34.55 18.94
C GLN A 183 -2.38 -33.21 19.44
N TYR A 184 -2.14 -32.16 18.66
CA TYR A 184 -2.75 -30.86 18.92
C TYR A 184 -4.22 -30.85 18.46
N GLY A 185 -5.07 -30.31 19.31
CA GLY A 185 -6.49 -30.08 19.01
C GLY A 185 -6.71 -28.98 17.96
N HIS A 186 -7.98 -28.82 17.57
CA HIS A 186 -8.37 -27.83 16.57
C HIS A 186 -8.12 -26.38 17.05
N GLY A 187 -8.34 -26.08 18.34
CA GLY A 187 -8.11 -24.76 18.93
C GLY A 187 -6.65 -24.31 18.80
N VAL A 188 -5.68 -25.20 19.13
CA VAL A 188 -4.24 -24.92 18.99
C VAL A 188 -3.89 -24.64 17.52
N LYS A 189 -4.40 -25.44 16.59
CA LYS A 189 -4.15 -25.29 15.16
C LYS A 189 -4.74 -23.98 14.62
N ALA A 190 -5.98 -23.66 15.00
CA ALA A 190 -6.63 -22.41 14.60
C ALA A 190 -5.89 -21.18 15.14
N TYR A 191 -5.43 -21.23 16.41
CA TYR A 191 -4.64 -20.16 17.00
C TYR A 191 -3.29 -19.98 16.29
N ALA A 192 -2.61 -21.09 15.96
CA ALA A 192 -1.35 -21.04 15.20
C ALA A 192 -1.53 -20.42 13.80
N VAL A 193 -2.64 -20.77 13.09
CA VAL A 193 -2.98 -20.17 11.79
C VAL A 193 -3.29 -18.68 11.94
N LEU A 194 -4.03 -18.26 12.97
CA LEU A 194 -4.31 -16.87 13.27
C LEU A 194 -3.01 -16.07 13.47
N LEU A 195 -2.08 -16.61 14.28
CA LEU A 195 -0.77 -15.98 14.51
C LEU A 195 0.03 -15.84 13.21
N ASN A 196 0.00 -16.83 12.34
CA ASN A 196 0.72 -16.80 11.06
C ASN A 196 0.05 -15.86 10.06
N VAL A 197 -1.23 -16.07 9.77
CA VAL A 197 -1.93 -15.41 8.66
C VAL A 197 -2.34 -13.97 9.01
N HIS A 198 -2.91 -13.76 10.20
CA HIS A 198 -3.39 -12.43 10.61
C HIS A 198 -2.25 -11.58 11.20
N PHE A 199 -1.52 -12.13 12.19
CA PHE A 199 -0.43 -11.41 12.86
C PHE A 199 0.91 -11.45 12.12
N LYS A 200 1.00 -12.21 11.01
CA LYS A 200 2.20 -12.30 10.15
C LYS A 200 3.44 -12.83 10.89
N LEU A 201 3.24 -13.64 11.93
CA LEU A 201 4.36 -14.26 12.65
C LEU A 201 4.95 -15.41 11.81
N PRO A 202 6.27 -15.45 11.59
CA PRO A 202 6.94 -16.58 10.96
C PRO A 202 6.76 -17.86 11.80
N PHE A 203 6.75 -19.02 11.15
CA PHE A 203 6.57 -20.32 11.82
C PHE A 203 7.50 -20.52 13.02
N LYS A 204 8.77 -20.16 12.85
CA LYS A 204 9.76 -20.23 13.93
C LYS A 204 9.39 -19.37 15.15
N LYS A 205 8.84 -18.19 14.93
CA LYS A 205 8.38 -17.32 16.02
C LYS A 205 7.16 -17.89 16.75
N ILE A 206 6.26 -18.56 16.00
CA ILE A 206 5.12 -19.27 16.59
C ILE A 206 5.60 -20.43 17.45
N GLN A 207 6.57 -21.22 16.96
CA GLN A 207 7.19 -22.30 17.74
C GLN A 207 7.75 -21.80 19.07
N LEU A 208 8.52 -20.70 19.05
CA LEU A 208 9.08 -20.09 20.26
C LEU A 208 7.98 -19.59 21.19
N LEU A 209 7.00 -18.85 20.67
CA LEU A 209 5.90 -18.32 21.45
C LEU A 209 5.12 -19.42 22.20
N PHE A 210 4.86 -20.55 21.52
CA PHE A 210 4.20 -21.69 22.16
C PHE A 210 5.06 -22.31 23.26
N GLY A 211 6.37 -22.41 23.04
CA GLY A 211 7.32 -22.87 24.07
C GLY A 211 7.32 -21.97 25.29
N ASP A 212 7.40 -20.68 25.09
CA ASP A 212 7.49 -19.67 26.16
C ASP A 212 6.17 -19.56 26.96
N LEU A 213 5.02 -19.54 26.28
CA LEU A 213 3.71 -19.35 26.93
C LEU A 213 3.15 -20.64 27.54
N PHE A 214 3.27 -21.77 26.83
CA PHE A 214 2.57 -23.00 27.21
C PHE A 214 3.49 -24.14 27.65
N GLY A 215 4.80 -23.99 27.52
CA GLY A 215 5.77 -25.06 27.78
C GLY A 215 5.82 -26.15 26.72
N TYR A 216 5.08 -26.03 25.61
CA TYR A 216 5.01 -26.99 24.52
C TYR A 216 5.36 -26.31 23.20
N SER A 217 6.45 -26.73 22.59
CA SER A 217 6.91 -26.17 21.30
C SER A 217 6.18 -26.83 20.14
N ILE A 218 5.36 -26.06 19.40
CA ILE A 218 4.69 -26.56 18.20
C ILE A 218 5.68 -26.62 17.03
N ASN A 219 5.68 -27.74 16.27
CA ASN A 219 6.55 -27.87 15.12
C ASN A 219 6.10 -26.97 13.95
N GLU A 220 7.05 -26.39 13.22
CA GLU A 220 6.79 -25.54 12.06
C GLU A 220 5.95 -26.26 10.99
N SER A 221 6.22 -27.57 10.74
CA SER A 221 5.43 -28.38 9.80
C SER A 221 3.97 -28.54 10.25
N THR A 222 3.70 -28.54 11.56
CA THR A 222 2.33 -28.58 12.08
C THR A 222 1.60 -27.27 11.79
N VAL A 223 2.27 -26.13 11.92
CA VAL A 223 1.69 -24.81 11.57
C VAL A 223 1.40 -24.75 10.08
N TYR A 224 2.36 -25.17 9.25
CA TYR A 224 2.19 -25.24 7.79
C TYR A 224 0.97 -26.11 7.41
N SER A 225 0.93 -27.37 7.90
CA SER A 225 -0.18 -28.29 7.60
C SER A 225 -1.53 -27.77 8.11
N ALA A 226 -1.55 -27.04 9.24
CA ALA A 226 -2.76 -26.41 9.74
C ALA A 226 -3.22 -25.28 8.82
N THR A 227 -2.30 -24.47 8.29
CA THR A 227 -2.59 -23.39 7.34
C THR A 227 -3.16 -23.94 6.04
N GLU A 228 -2.57 -25.01 5.48
CA GLU A 228 -3.06 -25.67 4.28
C GLU A 228 -4.51 -26.23 4.47
N ARG A 229 -4.76 -26.89 5.59
CA ARG A 229 -6.12 -27.38 5.90
C ARG A 229 -7.12 -26.25 6.10
N CYS A 230 -6.70 -25.17 6.73
CA CYS A 230 -7.53 -23.98 6.90
C CYS A 230 -7.89 -23.36 5.54
N TYR A 231 -6.92 -23.25 4.65
CA TYR A 231 -7.13 -22.78 3.27
C TYR A 231 -8.20 -23.61 2.55
N GLN A 232 -8.04 -24.94 2.56
CA GLN A 232 -9.01 -25.86 1.94
C GLN A 232 -10.42 -25.76 2.57
N ALA A 233 -10.49 -25.62 3.89
CA ALA A 233 -11.77 -25.49 4.60
C ALA A 233 -12.49 -24.16 4.38
N LEU A 234 -11.79 -23.13 3.90
CA LEU A 234 -12.33 -21.78 3.66
C LEU A 234 -12.79 -21.56 2.21
N GLU A 235 -12.70 -22.54 1.33
CA GLU A 235 -13.06 -22.41 -0.09
C GLU A 235 -14.50 -21.92 -0.28
N GLU A 236 -15.46 -22.47 0.44
CA GLU A 236 -16.86 -22.02 0.42
C GLU A 236 -17.00 -20.56 0.91
N SER A 237 -16.30 -20.20 1.97
CA SER A 237 -16.29 -18.83 2.51
C SER A 237 -15.67 -17.82 1.53
N GLU A 238 -14.63 -18.24 0.82
CA GLU A 238 -14.01 -17.44 -0.24
C GLU A 238 -15.00 -17.16 -1.38
N GLU A 239 -15.76 -18.20 -1.83
CA GLU A 239 -16.74 -18.02 -2.89
C GLU A 239 -17.92 -17.12 -2.45
N GLN A 240 -18.31 -17.21 -1.18
CA GLN A 240 -19.28 -16.26 -0.61
C GLN A 240 -18.75 -14.83 -0.62
N ILE A 241 -17.47 -14.60 -0.28
CA ILE A 241 -16.83 -13.28 -0.35
C ILE A 241 -16.82 -12.77 -1.79
N LYS A 242 -16.41 -13.60 -2.76
CA LYS A 242 -16.42 -13.25 -4.20
C LYS A 242 -17.81 -12.81 -4.62
N THR A 243 -18.83 -13.58 -4.27
CA THR A 243 -20.24 -13.29 -4.57
C THR A 243 -20.65 -11.94 -3.96
N LYS A 244 -20.31 -11.67 -2.70
CA LYS A 244 -20.64 -10.39 -2.03
C LYS A 244 -19.93 -9.19 -2.65
N VAL A 245 -18.71 -9.34 -3.15
CA VAL A 245 -18.03 -8.28 -3.91
C VAL A 245 -18.72 -8.07 -5.27
N VAL A 246 -19.07 -9.14 -5.97
CA VAL A 246 -19.75 -9.06 -7.28
C VAL A 246 -21.13 -8.41 -7.18
N GLU A 247 -21.91 -8.71 -6.16
CA GLU A 247 -23.25 -8.12 -5.90
C GLU A 247 -23.20 -6.68 -5.42
N SER A 248 -22.03 -6.14 -5.08
CA SER A 248 -21.91 -4.77 -4.57
C SER A 248 -22.18 -3.75 -5.66
N GLN A 249 -22.83 -2.63 -5.32
CA GLN A 249 -23.04 -1.52 -6.23
C GLN A 249 -21.74 -0.83 -6.64
N VAL A 250 -20.74 -0.83 -5.75
CA VAL A 250 -19.43 -0.23 -5.95
C VAL A 250 -18.36 -1.20 -5.47
N ALA A 251 -17.47 -1.58 -6.36
CA ALA A 251 -16.26 -2.31 -6.06
C ALA A 251 -15.03 -1.45 -6.36
N HIS A 252 -13.93 -1.71 -5.68
CA HIS A 252 -12.63 -1.10 -5.95
C HIS A 252 -11.68 -2.20 -6.38
N ALA A 253 -10.83 -1.91 -7.36
CA ALA A 253 -9.76 -2.81 -7.78
C ALA A 253 -8.42 -2.08 -7.78
N ASP A 254 -7.38 -2.82 -7.40
CA ASP A 254 -5.98 -2.36 -7.40
C ASP A 254 -5.07 -3.59 -7.44
N GLU A 255 -3.81 -3.41 -7.80
CA GLU A 255 -2.83 -4.48 -7.76
C GLU A 255 -1.48 -4.00 -7.24
N THR A 256 -0.76 -4.91 -6.59
CA THR A 256 0.59 -4.64 -6.09
C THR A 256 1.53 -5.79 -6.41
N GLY A 257 2.79 -5.46 -6.66
CA GLY A 257 3.83 -6.46 -6.90
C GLY A 257 4.22 -7.19 -5.61
N LEU A 258 4.38 -8.50 -5.70
CA LEU A 258 4.95 -9.34 -4.64
C LEU A 258 5.91 -10.35 -5.23
N ARG A 259 6.78 -10.94 -4.42
CA ARG A 259 7.69 -11.98 -4.87
C ARG A 259 7.28 -13.33 -4.30
N VAL A 260 7.11 -14.31 -5.20
CA VAL A 260 6.86 -15.71 -4.86
C VAL A 260 8.05 -16.52 -5.37
N ALA A 261 8.76 -17.19 -4.47
CA ALA A 261 10.00 -17.92 -4.78
C ALA A 261 11.02 -17.08 -5.60
N GLY A 262 11.19 -15.81 -5.26
CA GLY A 262 12.10 -14.88 -5.93
C GLY A 262 11.58 -14.27 -7.25
N LYS A 263 10.50 -14.80 -7.83
CA LYS A 263 9.88 -14.29 -9.07
C LYS A 263 8.83 -13.24 -8.77
N LEU A 264 8.72 -12.22 -9.62
CA LEU A 264 7.70 -11.20 -9.52
C LEU A 264 6.32 -11.79 -9.88
N HIS A 265 5.37 -11.61 -8.98
CA HIS A 265 3.95 -11.88 -9.16
C HIS A 265 3.15 -10.63 -8.78
N TRP A 266 1.87 -10.66 -9.05
CA TRP A 266 0.97 -9.56 -8.75
C TRP A 266 -0.17 -10.04 -7.86
N LEU A 267 -0.38 -9.34 -6.77
CA LEU A 267 -1.54 -9.50 -5.89
C LEU A 267 -2.61 -8.56 -6.38
N HIS A 268 -3.68 -9.10 -6.92
CA HIS A 268 -4.87 -8.37 -7.33
C HIS A 268 -5.87 -8.31 -6.20
N THR A 269 -6.49 -7.17 -6.03
CA THR A 269 -7.48 -6.89 -5.00
C THR A 269 -8.78 -6.50 -5.66
N ALA A 270 -9.90 -7.07 -5.20
CA ALA A 270 -11.24 -6.58 -5.48
C ALA A 270 -11.98 -6.44 -4.15
N THR A 271 -12.45 -5.23 -3.83
CA THR A 271 -13.03 -4.94 -2.52
C THR A 271 -14.32 -4.14 -2.63
N SER A 272 -15.25 -4.39 -1.73
CA SER A 272 -16.44 -3.60 -1.47
C SER A 272 -16.31 -2.89 -0.12
N SER A 273 -17.37 -2.28 0.39
CA SER A 273 -17.37 -1.65 1.72
C SER A 273 -17.11 -2.62 2.87
N LEU A 274 -17.45 -3.91 2.72
CA LEU A 274 -17.40 -4.92 3.78
C LEU A 274 -16.53 -6.13 3.45
N TYR A 275 -16.30 -6.41 2.18
CA TYR A 275 -15.64 -7.65 1.73
C TYR A 275 -14.43 -7.33 0.84
N THR A 276 -13.37 -8.10 1.02
CA THR A 276 -12.16 -8.02 0.19
C THR A 276 -11.79 -9.39 -0.32
N TYR A 277 -11.64 -9.51 -1.63
CA TYR A 277 -11.12 -10.68 -2.31
C TYR A 277 -9.73 -10.39 -2.87
N LEU A 278 -8.82 -11.34 -2.72
CA LEU A 278 -7.42 -11.23 -3.14
C LEU A 278 -7.05 -12.47 -3.96
N PHE A 279 -6.34 -12.27 -5.07
CA PHE A 279 -5.73 -13.39 -5.79
C PHE A 279 -4.35 -13.02 -6.34
N VAL A 280 -3.49 -14.04 -6.48
CA VAL A 280 -2.13 -13.88 -7.01
C VAL A 280 -2.06 -14.41 -8.44
N HIS A 281 -1.41 -13.62 -9.33
CA HIS A 281 -1.17 -14.00 -10.71
C HIS A 281 0.25 -13.60 -11.16
N GLU A 282 0.85 -14.34 -12.10
CA GLU A 282 2.18 -14.05 -12.63
C GLU A 282 2.21 -12.78 -13.49
N LYS A 283 1.09 -12.42 -14.10
CA LYS A 283 0.94 -11.23 -14.94
C LYS A 283 0.13 -10.16 -14.22
N ARG A 284 0.41 -8.89 -14.56
CA ARG A 284 -0.33 -7.73 -14.04
C ARG A 284 -1.58 -7.44 -14.86
N GLY A 285 -1.48 -7.51 -16.20
CA GLY A 285 -2.43 -6.92 -17.15
C GLY A 285 -3.69 -7.73 -17.43
N GLY A 286 -4.28 -7.49 -18.62
CA GLY A 286 -5.53 -8.07 -19.07
C GLY A 286 -5.60 -9.58 -18.88
N VAL A 287 -4.49 -10.32 -19.08
CA VAL A 287 -4.44 -11.78 -18.87
C VAL A 287 -4.81 -12.17 -17.42
N ALA A 288 -4.33 -11.42 -16.43
CA ALA A 288 -4.68 -11.67 -15.03
C ALA A 288 -6.13 -11.25 -14.73
N LEU A 289 -6.52 -10.07 -15.22
CA LEU A 289 -7.84 -9.49 -14.96
C LEU A 289 -8.98 -10.28 -15.62
N THR A 290 -8.70 -11.05 -16.68
CA THR A 290 -9.67 -11.93 -17.39
C THR A 290 -9.52 -13.41 -17.02
N SER A 291 -8.57 -13.76 -16.14
CA SER A 291 -8.36 -15.15 -15.71
C SER A 291 -9.56 -15.68 -14.92
N ASP A 292 -9.60 -17.00 -14.74
CA ASP A 292 -10.59 -17.72 -13.93
C ASP A 292 -10.56 -17.31 -12.45
N LYS A 293 -9.42 -16.82 -11.98
CA LYS A 293 -9.27 -16.29 -10.62
C LYS A 293 -9.90 -14.92 -10.43
N SER A 294 -10.07 -14.15 -11.51
CA SER A 294 -10.62 -12.80 -11.45
C SER A 294 -12.15 -12.82 -11.36
N ILE A 295 -12.70 -11.92 -10.55
CA ILE A 295 -14.15 -11.71 -10.46
C ILE A 295 -14.64 -10.52 -11.28
N LEU A 296 -13.74 -9.80 -11.97
CA LEU A 296 -14.08 -8.57 -12.68
C LEU A 296 -15.08 -8.81 -13.82
N ASN A 297 -14.99 -9.94 -14.53
CA ASN A 297 -15.95 -10.33 -15.57
C ASN A 297 -17.39 -10.53 -15.05
N ARG A 298 -17.56 -10.72 -13.74
CA ARG A 298 -18.84 -10.96 -13.07
C ARG A 298 -19.47 -9.66 -12.53
N LEU A 299 -18.69 -8.56 -12.44
CA LEU A 299 -19.16 -7.28 -11.93
C LEU A 299 -20.11 -6.60 -12.92
N THR A 300 -21.13 -5.90 -12.38
CA THR A 300 -22.10 -5.13 -13.18
C THR A 300 -22.29 -3.71 -12.66
N GLY A 301 -21.75 -3.39 -11.48
CA GLY A 301 -21.86 -2.09 -10.83
C GLY A 301 -20.78 -1.10 -11.26
N TRP A 302 -20.37 -0.26 -10.33
CA TRP A 302 -19.24 0.66 -10.49
C TRP A 302 -17.95 -0.02 -10.06
N LEU A 303 -16.90 0.12 -10.88
CA LEU A 303 -15.54 -0.26 -10.53
C LEU A 303 -14.70 1.00 -10.36
N VAL A 304 -14.20 1.22 -9.16
CA VAL A 304 -13.23 2.28 -8.87
C VAL A 304 -11.82 1.70 -9.00
N HIS A 305 -11.02 2.26 -9.89
CA HIS A 305 -9.65 1.79 -10.17
C HIS A 305 -8.72 2.95 -10.51
N ASP A 306 -7.43 2.69 -10.68
CA ASP A 306 -6.50 3.65 -11.27
C ASP A 306 -6.84 3.88 -12.76
N CYS A 307 -6.15 4.80 -13.40
CA CYS A 307 -6.41 5.12 -14.81
C CYS A 307 -5.75 4.12 -15.78
N TRP A 308 -5.41 2.90 -15.33
CA TRP A 308 -4.74 1.92 -16.16
C TRP A 308 -5.66 1.32 -17.22
N SER A 309 -5.19 1.34 -18.49
CA SER A 309 -5.99 0.97 -19.66
C SER A 309 -6.60 -0.43 -19.63
N SER A 310 -5.96 -1.38 -18.92
CA SER A 310 -6.46 -2.76 -18.84
C SER A 310 -7.82 -2.89 -18.16
N TYR A 311 -8.20 -1.97 -17.27
CA TYR A 311 -9.51 -1.98 -16.64
C TYR A 311 -10.64 -1.55 -17.58
N PHE A 312 -10.36 -0.65 -18.52
CA PHE A 312 -11.36 -0.14 -19.47
C PHE A 312 -11.78 -1.16 -20.52
N GLY A 313 -11.16 -2.34 -20.56
CA GLY A 313 -11.59 -3.47 -21.39
C GLY A 313 -12.85 -4.20 -20.89
N PHE A 314 -13.45 -3.78 -19.77
CA PHE A 314 -14.66 -4.39 -19.21
C PHE A 314 -15.92 -3.55 -19.51
N ASP A 315 -16.46 -3.64 -20.72
CA ASP A 315 -17.56 -2.80 -21.21
C ASP A 315 -18.87 -2.88 -20.39
N LYS A 316 -19.08 -3.94 -19.61
CA LYS A 316 -20.28 -4.14 -18.80
C LYS A 316 -20.24 -3.43 -17.45
N ILE A 317 -19.10 -2.88 -17.08
CA ILE A 317 -18.84 -2.23 -15.80
C ILE A 317 -18.86 -0.70 -16.01
N LYS A 318 -19.40 0.02 -15.04
CA LYS A 318 -19.27 1.48 -14.98
C LYS A 318 -17.94 1.83 -14.32
N HIS A 319 -17.12 2.64 -14.97
CA HIS A 319 -15.78 2.98 -14.49
C HIS A 319 -15.79 4.29 -13.69
N ALA A 320 -15.06 4.30 -12.59
CA ALA A 320 -14.76 5.50 -11.81
C ALA A 320 -13.26 5.50 -11.47
N ILE A 321 -12.63 6.67 -11.59
CA ILE A 321 -11.21 6.81 -11.30
C ILE A 321 -10.99 7.00 -9.80
N CYS A 322 -10.01 6.28 -9.24
CA CYS A 322 -9.65 6.37 -7.83
C CYS A 322 -9.14 7.77 -7.48
N GLY A 323 -9.85 8.45 -6.57
CA GLY A 323 -9.48 9.80 -6.13
C GLY A 323 -8.07 9.89 -5.52
N ALA A 324 -7.59 8.83 -4.87
CA ALA A 324 -6.23 8.80 -4.32
C ALA A 324 -5.16 8.82 -5.43
N HIS A 325 -5.41 8.16 -6.57
CA HIS A 325 -4.52 8.20 -7.73
C HIS A 325 -4.54 9.59 -8.39
N ILE A 326 -5.72 10.19 -8.57
CA ILE A 326 -5.82 11.57 -9.07
C ILE A 326 -5.03 12.55 -8.20
N ILE A 327 -5.16 12.46 -6.87
CA ILE A 327 -4.42 13.32 -5.94
C ILE A 327 -2.90 13.15 -6.09
N ARG A 328 -2.41 11.91 -6.29
CA ARG A 328 -0.98 11.65 -6.52
C ARG A 328 -0.47 12.24 -7.84
N GLU A 329 -1.25 12.11 -8.90
CA GLU A 329 -0.90 12.69 -10.21
C GLU A 329 -0.89 14.22 -10.17
N LEU A 330 -1.83 14.84 -9.46
CA LEU A 330 -1.83 16.28 -9.22
C LEU A 330 -0.62 16.71 -8.38
N GLU A 331 -0.22 15.92 -7.37
CA GLU A 331 1.00 16.17 -6.58
C GLU A 331 2.24 16.15 -7.47
N TRP A 332 2.32 15.20 -8.40
CA TRP A 332 3.42 15.16 -9.37
C TRP A 332 3.50 16.47 -10.19
N GLN A 333 2.35 16.98 -10.68
CA GLN A 333 2.28 18.23 -11.44
C GLN A 333 2.70 19.45 -10.60
N ILE A 334 2.41 19.41 -9.28
CA ILE A 334 2.80 20.47 -8.35
C ILE A 334 4.30 20.43 -8.07
N GLU A 335 4.86 19.26 -7.82
CA GLU A 335 6.27 19.08 -7.44
C GLU A 335 7.21 19.32 -8.62
N ASN A 336 6.90 18.80 -9.81
CA ASN A 336 7.79 18.82 -10.96
C ASN A 336 7.52 19.99 -11.89
N ASP A 337 6.27 20.23 -12.27
CA ASP A 337 5.90 21.29 -13.23
C ASP A 337 5.50 22.60 -12.56
N LYS A 338 5.41 22.64 -11.23
CA LYS A 338 5.00 23.80 -10.42
C LYS A 338 3.67 24.42 -10.90
N ARG A 339 2.73 23.58 -11.36
CA ARG A 339 1.44 23.99 -11.94
C ARG A 339 0.48 24.49 -10.87
N GLU A 340 0.20 25.78 -10.83
CA GLU A 340 -0.72 26.38 -9.86
C GLU A 340 -2.15 25.81 -9.97
N TRP A 341 -2.66 25.55 -11.19
CA TRP A 341 -3.97 24.96 -11.38
C TRP A 341 -4.11 23.60 -10.68
N ALA A 342 -3.04 22.79 -10.64
CA ALA A 342 -3.05 21.48 -10.00
C ALA A 342 -3.26 21.60 -8.49
N LYS A 343 -2.70 22.64 -7.83
CA LYS A 343 -2.95 22.93 -6.41
C LYS A 343 -4.43 23.27 -6.15
N TYR A 344 -5.04 24.07 -7.03
CA TYR A 344 -6.47 24.40 -6.89
C TYR A 344 -7.36 23.17 -7.01
N VAL A 345 -7.14 22.33 -8.05
CA VAL A 345 -7.91 21.12 -8.28
C VAL A 345 -7.71 20.13 -7.12
N GLN A 346 -6.46 19.93 -6.67
CA GLN A 346 -6.16 19.06 -5.53
C GLN A 346 -6.86 19.54 -4.25
N GLY A 347 -6.78 20.84 -3.94
CA GLY A 347 -7.44 21.45 -2.79
C GLY A 347 -8.96 21.30 -2.85
N PHE A 348 -9.55 21.45 -4.04
CA PHE A 348 -10.98 21.26 -4.26
C PHE A 348 -11.39 19.79 -4.01
N LEU A 349 -10.69 18.81 -4.58
CA LEU A 349 -10.98 17.39 -4.38
C LEU A 349 -10.81 16.96 -2.92
N LEU A 350 -9.77 17.41 -2.24
CA LEU A 350 -9.56 17.15 -0.81
C LEU A 350 -10.70 17.73 0.05
N ASN A 351 -11.19 18.92 -0.29
CA ASN A 351 -12.31 19.55 0.41
C ASN A 351 -13.62 18.79 0.18
N LEU A 352 -13.89 18.36 -1.06
CA LEU A 352 -15.06 17.52 -1.37
C LEU A 352 -15.00 16.21 -0.57
N HIS A 353 -13.88 15.55 -0.56
CA HIS A 353 -13.67 14.32 0.21
C HIS A 353 -13.92 14.55 1.71
N TYR A 354 -13.37 15.61 2.28
CA TYR A 354 -13.60 15.97 3.67
C TYR A 354 -15.10 16.19 3.99
N LYS A 355 -15.79 16.97 3.15
CA LYS A 355 -17.24 17.23 3.31
C LYS A 355 -18.07 15.98 3.20
N SER A 356 -17.79 15.10 2.24
CA SER A 356 -18.52 13.83 2.07
C SER A 356 -18.35 12.91 3.28
N HIS A 357 -17.16 12.84 3.87
CA HIS A 357 -16.93 12.08 5.09
C HIS A 357 -17.64 12.64 6.32
N GLN A 358 -17.73 13.96 6.44
CA GLN A 358 -18.50 14.58 7.52
C GLN A 358 -19.99 14.27 7.40
N GLU A 359 -20.54 14.34 6.18
CA GLU A 359 -21.94 14.05 5.93
C GLU A 359 -22.26 12.56 6.18
N LEU A 360 -21.39 11.64 5.74
CA LEU A 360 -21.53 10.21 6.03
C LEU A 360 -21.50 9.93 7.54
N ALA A 361 -20.57 10.54 8.27
CA ALA A 361 -20.48 10.38 9.72
C ALA A 361 -21.72 10.92 10.43
N LYS A 362 -22.32 12.00 9.92
CA LYS A 362 -23.57 12.55 10.45
C LYS A 362 -24.74 11.59 10.24
N ARG A 363 -24.91 11.05 9.01
CA ARG A 363 -25.96 10.07 8.70
C ARG A 363 -25.83 8.78 9.51
N GLN A 364 -24.60 8.28 9.72
CA GLN A 364 -24.36 7.10 10.55
C GLN A 364 -24.79 7.34 12.02
N ARG A 365 -24.53 8.52 12.58
CA ARG A 365 -24.98 8.88 13.93
C ARG A 365 -26.51 8.97 14.02
N GLU A 366 -27.17 9.53 13.01
CA GLU A 366 -28.62 9.60 12.93
C GLU A 366 -29.30 8.23 12.85
N VAL A 367 -28.65 7.26 12.19
CA VAL A 367 -29.13 5.85 12.13
C VAL A 367 -28.94 5.13 13.47
N LEU A 368 -27.84 5.39 14.18
CA LEU A 368 -27.57 4.77 15.48
C LEU A 368 -28.39 5.35 16.64
N MET A 369 -29.02 6.52 16.44
CA MET A 369 -29.90 7.16 17.43
C MET A 369 -31.38 6.89 17.20
N LYS A 370 -31.74 6.18 16.12
CA LYS A 370 -33.06 5.62 15.85
C LYS A 370 -33.15 4.15 16.24
#